data_5f1b6b05b39ccfae878e97e2e2a1f07f
#
_entry.id   5f1b6b05b39ccfae878e97e2e2a1f07f
#
_cell.length_a   1.000
_cell.length_b   1.000
_cell.length_c   1.000
_cell.angle_alpha   90.00
_cell.angle_beta   90.00
_cell.angle_gamma   90.00
#
_symmetry.space_group_name_H-M   'P 1'
#
loop_
_entity.id
_entity.type
_entity.pdbx_description
1 polymer ?
#
loop_
_entity_poly.entity_id
_entity_poly.type
_entity_poly.pdbx_seq_one_letter_code
_entity_poly.pdbx_strand_id
1 'polypeptide(L)'
;MLTRVSPFHFKGRLKSKEWPLVRLDSGDANSWGRMQVVGELLVIFDETILFGLLALMTKYQSDAFETTQEEMSQLADVQPTATNYAAIWKSIQRLAGSRIDLELFSGKGRKRKDLKEMTGSILSYADIDKESGSIRVVINPYFLEMYAASFVTNIDLKFRARLKSDVSKAFYRFYQGQYEGQSEIDILRLARAVNLDTDLEIRRLKEKVRTGLKELEQNGYLDQYQITKENQVIISKSKDSAAHFQSQILDPGEMSYLSE
;
A
#
# COMPACT_ATOMS: atom_id res chain seq x y z
N MET A 1 7.12 5.82 -0.18
CA MET A 1 7.76 4.77 0.65
C MET A 1 6.85 3.59 0.87
N LEU A 2 5.62 3.74 1.36
CA LEU A 2 4.64 2.64 1.51
C LEU A 2 4.25 1.95 0.20
N THR A 3 4.46 2.57 -0.96
CA THR A 3 4.27 1.94 -2.27
C THR A 3 5.34 0.92 -2.60
N ARG A 4 6.58 1.12 -2.14
CA ARG A 4 7.70 0.18 -2.37
C ARG A 4 7.82 -0.90 -1.30
N VAL A 5 7.36 -0.60 -0.08
CA VAL A 5 7.32 -1.55 1.04
C VAL A 5 6.00 -1.35 1.76
N SER A 6 5.25 -2.41 1.94
CA SER A 6 3.89 -2.37 2.45
C SER A 6 3.78 -3.03 3.81
N PRO A 7 3.02 -2.43 4.74
CA PRO A 7 2.65 -3.11 5.97
C PRO A 7 1.53 -4.15 5.76
N PHE A 8 0.97 -4.23 4.54
CA PHE A 8 -0.17 -5.09 4.23
C PHE A 8 0.27 -6.45 3.72
N HIS A 9 -0.36 -7.52 4.23
CA HIS A 9 -0.05 -8.91 3.97
C HIS A 9 -1.20 -9.62 3.24
N PHE A 10 -0.90 -10.79 2.69
CA PHE A 10 -1.91 -11.66 2.09
C PHE A 10 -2.65 -12.43 3.17
N LYS A 11 -3.99 -12.47 3.07
CA LYS A 11 -4.85 -13.17 4.03
C LYS A 11 -4.45 -14.65 4.15
N GLY A 12 -4.21 -15.13 5.37
CA GLY A 12 -4.25 -16.55 5.69
C GLY A 12 -2.91 -17.25 5.97
N ARG A 13 -1.75 -16.57 6.16
CA ARG A 13 -0.46 -17.28 6.25
C ARG A 13 0.55 -16.88 7.32
N LEU A 14 0.28 -15.96 8.20
CA LEU A 14 1.20 -15.74 9.31
C LEU A 14 0.85 -16.67 10.46
N LYS A 15 1.72 -17.65 10.71
CA LYS A 15 1.65 -18.56 11.86
C LYS A 15 2.15 -17.92 13.15
N SER A 16 2.81 -16.77 13.09
CA SER A 16 3.36 -16.06 14.24
C SER A 16 2.68 -14.72 14.44
N LYS A 17 2.50 -14.33 15.72
CA LYS A 17 2.04 -13.00 16.13
C LYS A 17 3.14 -11.95 16.03
N GLU A 18 4.35 -12.32 15.66
CA GLU A 18 5.48 -11.44 15.47
C GLU A 18 5.51 -10.95 14.04
N TRP A 19 5.43 -9.65 13.88
CA TRP A 19 5.53 -8.99 12.60
C TRP A 19 6.96 -9.00 12.11
N PRO A 20 7.24 -9.47 10.90
CA PRO A 20 8.58 -9.39 10.36
C PRO A 20 8.97 -7.91 10.23
N LEU A 21 10.13 -7.58 10.76
CA LEU A 21 10.75 -6.29 10.54
C LEU A 21 11.01 -6.14 9.04
N VAL A 22 10.26 -5.27 8.38
CA VAL A 22 10.48 -5.01 6.96
C VAL A 22 11.65 -4.04 6.84
N ARG A 23 12.78 -4.53 6.34
CA ARG A 23 13.90 -3.67 5.95
C ARG A 23 13.53 -2.94 4.66
N LEU A 24 13.56 -1.64 4.72
CA LEU A 24 13.36 -0.77 3.57
C LEU A 24 14.68 -0.63 2.77
N ASP A 25 15.29 -1.75 2.44
CA ASP A 25 16.50 -1.76 1.61
C ASP A 25 16.07 -1.51 0.16
N SER A 26 16.32 -0.30 -0.31
CA SER A 26 16.24 0.01 -1.74
C SER A 26 17.49 -0.52 -2.42
N GLY A 27 17.96 -1.63 -2.48
CA GLY A 27 19.13 -2.16 -3.23
C GLY A 27 20.24 -1.18 -3.67
N ASP A 28 19.93 0.09 -3.63
CA ASP A 28 20.85 1.19 -3.82
C ASP A 28 21.52 1.58 -2.52
N ALA A 29 22.61 2.27 -2.65
CA ALA A 29 23.55 2.64 -1.62
C ALA A 29 22.99 3.24 -0.34
N ASN A 30 21.73 3.55 -0.28
CA ASN A 30 21.03 4.17 0.82
C ASN A 30 19.95 3.22 1.36
N SER A 31 20.21 2.50 2.44
CA SER A 31 19.12 1.85 3.18
C SER A 31 18.31 2.95 3.87
N TRP A 32 17.02 3.00 3.58
CA TRP A 32 16.16 4.11 4.00
C TRP A 32 15.65 3.96 5.43
N GLY A 33 15.57 2.75 5.95
CA GLY A 33 15.04 2.56 7.28
C GLY A 33 14.48 1.18 7.55
N ARG A 34 13.77 1.08 8.65
CA ARG A 34 12.99 -0.10 9.06
C ARG A 34 11.56 0.33 9.32
N MET A 35 10.62 -0.53 9.02
CA MET A 35 9.23 -0.35 9.37
C MET A 35 8.73 -1.61 10.09
N GLN A 36 8.09 -1.39 11.21
CA GLN A 36 7.40 -2.44 11.94
C GLN A 36 5.95 -2.02 12.17
N VAL A 37 5.03 -2.96 12.07
CA VAL A 37 3.65 -2.77 12.46
C VAL A 37 3.39 -3.57 13.72
N VAL A 38 2.83 -2.94 14.72
CA VAL A 38 2.45 -3.56 15.99
C VAL A 38 0.94 -3.53 16.11
N GLY A 39 0.33 -4.68 16.31
CA GLY A 39 -1.12 -4.82 16.39
C GLY A 39 -1.65 -6.02 15.62
N GLU A 40 -2.90 -5.95 15.19
CA GLU A 40 -3.52 -6.99 14.37
C GLU A 40 -2.95 -6.94 12.93
N LEU A 41 -2.84 -8.10 12.28
CA LEU A 41 -2.29 -8.20 10.91
C LEU A 41 -3.10 -7.38 9.92
N LEU A 42 -2.46 -6.40 9.29
CA LEU A 42 -3.05 -5.66 8.16
C LEU A 42 -2.98 -6.50 6.88
N VAL A 43 -4.09 -6.60 6.18
CA VAL A 43 -4.21 -7.37 4.93
C VAL A 43 -4.50 -6.46 3.73
N ILE A 44 -4.41 -6.98 2.52
CA ILE A 44 -4.63 -6.20 1.28
C ILE A 44 -6.03 -5.55 1.23
N PHE A 45 -7.02 -6.14 1.89
CA PHE A 45 -8.33 -5.49 2.03
C PHE A 45 -8.26 -4.22 2.89
N ASP A 46 -7.45 -4.22 3.96
CA ASP A 46 -7.25 -3.04 4.81
C ASP A 46 -6.54 -1.92 4.04
N GLU A 47 -5.63 -2.27 3.14
CA GLU A 47 -5.02 -1.33 2.21
C GLU A 47 -6.08 -0.70 1.28
N THR A 48 -7.03 -1.50 0.79
CA THR A 48 -8.14 -0.97 -0.04
C THR A 48 -8.98 0.03 0.74
N ILE A 49 -9.31 -0.28 2.00
CA ILE A 49 -10.06 0.62 2.88
C ILE A 49 -9.25 1.89 3.18
N LEU A 50 -7.95 1.76 3.48
CA LEU A 50 -7.09 2.93 3.70
C LEU A 50 -7.06 3.86 2.49
N PHE A 51 -6.92 3.32 1.28
CA PHE A 51 -6.95 4.16 0.08
C PHE A 51 -8.31 4.84 -0.13
N GLY A 52 -9.41 4.16 0.19
CA GLY A 52 -10.75 4.78 0.21
C GLY A 52 -10.83 5.94 1.19
N LEU A 53 -10.34 5.77 2.42
CA LEU A 53 -10.29 6.84 3.43
C LEU A 53 -9.41 8.02 2.99
N LEU A 54 -8.24 7.76 2.38
CA LEU A 54 -7.38 8.82 1.83
C LEU A 54 -8.04 9.58 0.67
N ALA A 55 -8.81 8.89 -0.17
CA ALA A 55 -9.60 9.56 -1.22
C ALA A 55 -10.70 10.46 -0.65
N LEU A 56 -11.37 10.02 0.42
CA LEU A 56 -12.36 10.84 1.13
C LEU A 56 -11.71 12.04 1.83
N MET A 57 -10.57 11.85 2.46
CA MET A 57 -9.78 12.94 3.04
C MET A 57 -9.48 14.01 1.98
N THR A 58 -9.04 13.59 0.79
CA THR A 58 -8.78 14.51 -0.33
C THR A 58 -10.07 15.19 -0.81
N LYS A 59 -11.17 14.44 -0.91
CA LYS A 59 -12.49 14.96 -1.31
C LYS A 59 -13.00 16.02 -0.34
N TYR A 60 -12.86 15.79 0.97
CA TYR A 60 -13.35 16.69 2.01
C TYR A 60 -12.31 17.73 2.44
N GLN A 61 -11.07 17.64 1.96
CA GLN A 61 -9.95 18.51 2.35
C GLN A 61 -9.77 18.59 3.87
N SER A 62 -9.95 17.47 4.55
CA SER A 62 -9.88 17.35 6.01
C SER A 62 -9.38 15.96 6.42
N ASP A 63 -8.56 15.89 7.43
CA ASP A 63 -8.14 14.63 8.09
C ASP A 63 -9.25 14.04 8.97
N ALA A 64 -10.24 14.85 9.35
CA ALA A 64 -11.43 14.46 10.10
C ALA A 64 -12.67 14.60 9.23
N PHE A 65 -13.37 13.51 8.98
CA PHE A 65 -14.56 13.48 8.12
C PHE A 65 -15.54 12.40 8.55
N GLU A 66 -16.74 12.50 7.98
CA GLU A 66 -17.81 11.51 8.12
C GLU A 66 -18.09 10.87 6.76
N THR A 67 -18.35 9.56 6.76
CA THR A 67 -18.70 8.76 5.61
C THR A 67 -19.75 7.72 6.00
N THR A 68 -20.16 6.87 5.07
CA THR A 68 -21.12 5.79 5.34
C THR A 68 -20.54 4.43 4.96
N GLN A 69 -21.12 3.37 5.52
CA GLN A 69 -20.79 2.01 5.12
C GLN A 69 -21.02 1.79 3.61
N GLU A 70 -22.05 2.43 3.04
CA GLU A 70 -22.36 2.35 1.61
C GLU A 70 -21.29 3.05 0.76
N GLU A 71 -20.89 4.30 1.08
CA GLU A 71 -19.83 5.02 0.38
C GLU A 71 -18.50 4.26 0.45
N MET A 72 -18.17 3.70 1.62
CA MET A 72 -16.98 2.88 1.77
C MET A 72 -17.05 1.57 0.96
N SER A 73 -18.24 0.95 0.82
CA SER A 73 -18.38 -0.24 -0.01
C SER A 73 -18.21 0.05 -1.50
N GLN A 74 -18.68 1.22 -1.97
CA GLN A 74 -18.46 1.69 -3.34
C GLN A 74 -16.98 1.95 -3.62
N LEU A 75 -16.27 2.62 -2.69
CA LEU A 75 -14.83 2.87 -2.82
C LEU A 75 -13.99 1.59 -2.78
N ALA A 76 -14.43 0.59 -2.01
CA ALA A 76 -13.77 -0.71 -1.93
C ALA A 76 -14.17 -1.67 -3.06
N ASP A 77 -15.12 -1.28 -3.91
CA ASP A 77 -15.71 -2.11 -4.98
C ASP A 77 -16.24 -3.46 -4.43
N VAL A 78 -17.00 -3.39 -3.34
CA VAL A 78 -17.69 -4.54 -2.76
C VAL A 78 -19.19 -4.30 -2.71
N GLN A 79 -19.97 -5.38 -2.80
CA GLN A 79 -21.43 -5.28 -2.72
C GLN A 79 -21.87 -4.74 -1.36
N PRO A 80 -22.89 -3.87 -1.28
CA PRO A 80 -23.42 -3.30 -0.05
C PRO A 80 -24.24 -4.34 0.73
N THR A 81 -23.56 -5.26 1.41
CA THR A 81 -24.16 -6.32 2.22
C THR A 81 -23.72 -6.21 3.67
N ALA A 82 -24.53 -6.72 4.61
CA ALA A 82 -24.20 -6.73 6.03
C ALA A 82 -22.81 -7.37 6.31
N THR A 83 -22.45 -8.43 5.57
CA THR A 83 -21.16 -9.10 5.69
C THR A 83 -20.01 -8.18 5.28
N ASN A 84 -20.16 -7.45 4.16
CA ASN A 84 -19.14 -6.54 3.69
C ASN A 84 -19.05 -5.28 4.56
N TYR A 85 -20.16 -4.76 5.06
CA TYR A 85 -20.18 -3.68 6.05
C TYR A 85 -19.42 -4.06 7.33
N ALA A 86 -19.65 -5.27 7.85
CA ALA A 86 -18.91 -5.78 8.99
C ALA A 86 -17.40 -5.93 8.68
N ALA A 87 -17.05 -6.37 7.46
CA ALA A 87 -15.66 -6.48 7.02
C ALA A 87 -14.97 -5.11 6.89
N ILE A 88 -15.66 -4.11 6.35
CA ILE A 88 -15.19 -2.71 6.26
C ILE A 88 -14.93 -2.17 7.67
N TRP A 89 -15.90 -2.28 8.56
CA TRP A 89 -15.75 -1.79 9.93
C TRP A 89 -14.60 -2.48 10.66
N LYS A 90 -14.48 -3.81 10.54
CA LYS A 90 -13.35 -4.55 11.10
C LYS A 90 -12.01 -4.11 10.52
N SER A 91 -11.97 -3.76 9.25
CA SER A 91 -10.78 -3.19 8.61
C SER A 91 -10.39 -1.83 9.22
N ILE A 92 -11.37 -0.94 9.40
CA ILE A 92 -11.18 0.37 10.05
C ILE A 92 -10.66 0.18 11.48
N GLN A 93 -11.22 -0.78 12.24
CA GLN A 93 -10.74 -1.10 13.58
C GLN A 93 -9.28 -1.57 13.58
N ARG A 94 -8.87 -2.41 12.61
CA ARG A 94 -7.46 -2.81 12.49
C ARG A 94 -6.54 -1.64 12.16
N LEU A 95 -6.95 -0.75 11.24
CA LEU A 95 -6.18 0.46 10.90
C LEU A 95 -6.03 1.40 12.10
N ALA A 96 -7.06 1.55 12.92
CA ALA A 96 -7.03 2.34 14.15
C ALA A 96 -6.20 1.68 15.27
N GLY A 97 -6.27 0.35 15.38
CA GLY A 97 -5.55 -0.42 16.39
C GLY A 97 -4.10 -0.76 16.04
N SER A 98 -3.66 -0.48 14.81
CA SER A 98 -2.30 -0.77 14.38
C SER A 98 -1.39 0.44 14.58
N ARG A 99 -0.22 0.21 15.21
CA ARG A 99 0.85 1.19 15.34
C ARG A 99 1.94 0.88 14.33
N ILE A 100 2.41 1.92 13.63
CA ILE A 100 3.57 1.84 12.74
C ILE A 100 4.76 2.47 13.45
N ASP A 101 5.82 1.70 13.59
CA ASP A 101 7.12 2.17 14.04
C ASP A 101 8.03 2.28 12.81
N LEU A 102 8.59 3.46 12.57
CA LEU A 102 9.44 3.75 11.42
C LEU A 102 10.77 4.33 11.90
N GLU A 103 11.85 3.69 11.53
CA GLU A 103 13.22 4.18 11.73
C GLU A 103 13.80 4.60 10.39
N LEU A 104 14.29 5.81 10.28
CA LEU A 104 14.96 6.33 9.09
C LEU A 104 16.47 6.40 9.29
N PHE A 105 17.22 6.01 8.28
CA PHE A 105 18.66 5.98 8.31
C PHE A 105 19.27 6.80 7.17
N SER A 106 20.50 7.31 7.38
CA SER A 106 21.36 7.83 6.30
C SER A 106 22.70 7.10 6.30
N GLY A 107 23.32 7.00 5.13
CA GLY A 107 24.65 6.39 4.95
C GLY A 107 24.64 4.87 4.97
N LYS A 108 25.83 4.28 4.74
CA LYS A 108 26.06 2.83 4.62
C LYS A 108 27.02 2.30 5.68
N GLY A 109 26.79 1.06 6.11
CA GLY A 109 27.70 0.33 6.97
C GLY A 109 28.07 1.09 8.23
N ARG A 110 29.38 1.24 8.52
CA ARG A 110 29.88 1.98 9.71
C ARG A 110 29.62 3.50 9.67
N LYS A 111 29.23 4.06 8.51
CA LYS A 111 28.85 5.49 8.36
C LYS A 111 27.34 5.69 8.46
N ARG A 112 26.58 4.66 8.78
CA ARG A 112 25.15 4.75 9.01
C ARG A 112 24.87 5.67 10.19
N LYS A 113 23.95 6.60 10.01
CA LYS A 113 23.40 7.46 11.05
C LYS A 113 21.90 7.26 11.13
N ASP A 114 21.41 7.11 12.34
CA ASP A 114 19.98 7.14 12.59
C ASP A 114 19.51 8.59 12.48
N LEU A 115 18.52 8.85 11.64
CA LEU A 115 18.02 10.20 11.36
C LEU A 115 16.79 10.53 12.20
N LYS A 116 15.82 9.63 12.25
CA LYS A 116 14.55 9.85 12.93
C LYS A 116 13.88 8.52 13.24
N GLU A 117 13.30 8.44 14.42
CA GLU A 117 12.35 7.41 14.80
C GLU A 117 10.96 8.04 14.91
N MET A 118 9.96 7.35 14.40
CA MET A 118 8.57 7.79 14.45
C MET A 118 7.70 6.61 14.84
N THR A 119 6.69 6.86 15.64
CA THR A 119 5.70 5.87 16.04
C THR A 119 4.32 6.51 16.03
N GLY A 120 3.32 5.81 15.52
CA GLY A 120 1.95 6.33 15.47
C GLY A 120 0.97 5.34 14.84
N SER A 121 -0.31 5.53 15.15
CA SER A 121 -1.40 4.81 14.49
C SER A 121 -1.72 5.40 13.13
N ILE A 122 -2.36 4.63 12.25
CA ILE A 122 -2.84 5.12 10.95
C ILE A 122 -4.04 6.05 11.15
N LEU A 123 -4.97 5.65 12.00
CA LEU A 123 -6.14 6.46 12.37
C LEU A 123 -6.01 6.88 13.83
N SER A 124 -6.26 8.16 14.12
CA SER A 124 -6.32 8.69 15.49
C SER A 124 -7.64 8.34 16.16
N TYR A 125 -8.71 8.23 15.36
CA TYR A 125 -10.06 7.95 15.85
C TYR A 125 -10.92 7.33 14.76
N ALA A 126 -11.84 6.44 15.16
CA ALA A 126 -12.93 5.97 14.35
C ALA A 126 -14.11 5.53 15.22
N ASP A 127 -15.32 5.90 14.86
CA ASP A 127 -16.55 5.36 15.43
C ASP A 127 -17.59 5.06 14.33
N ILE A 128 -18.60 4.30 14.69
CA ILE A 128 -19.73 3.97 13.83
C ILE A 128 -21.03 4.12 14.60
N ASP A 129 -21.95 4.89 14.04
CA ASP A 129 -23.35 4.87 14.46
C ASP A 129 -24.04 3.64 13.82
N LYS A 130 -24.48 2.72 14.63
CA LYS A 130 -25.08 1.47 14.17
C LYS A 130 -26.50 1.63 13.62
N GLU A 131 -27.18 2.72 13.94
CA GLU A 131 -28.54 3.00 13.45
C GLU A 131 -28.48 3.61 12.05
N SER A 132 -27.66 4.63 11.86
CA SER A 132 -27.53 5.32 10.58
C SER A 132 -26.52 4.68 9.63
N GLY A 133 -25.56 3.87 10.14
CA GLY A 133 -24.43 3.38 9.37
C GLY A 133 -23.36 4.43 9.07
N SER A 134 -23.45 5.60 9.72
CA SER A 134 -22.47 6.65 9.61
C SER A 134 -21.17 6.27 10.32
N ILE A 135 -20.02 6.60 9.71
CA ILE A 135 -18.68 6.34 10.21
C ILE A 135 -17.94 7.66 10.28
N ARG A 136 -17.49 8.03 11.48
CA ARG A 136 -16.57 9.16 11.66
C ARG A 136 -15.14 8.64 11.74
N VAL A 137 -14.22 9.30 11.04
CA VAL A 137 -12.82 8.94 10.97
C VAL A 137 -11.95 10.17 11.16
N VAL A 138 -10.86 10.01 11.90
CA VAL A 138 -9.75 10.97 11.95
C VAL A 138 -8.48 10.24 11.54
N ILE A 139 -7.92 10.62 10.39
CA ILE A 139 -6.61 10.12 9.94
C ILE A 139 -5.54 10.81 10.79
N ASN A 140 -4.56 10.06 11.26
CA ASN A 140 -3.51 10.63 12.09
C ASN A 140 -2.64 11.59 11.25
N PRO A 141 -2.57 12.89 11.59
CA PRO A 141 -1.76 13.86 10.85
C PRO A 141 -0.28 13.48 10.78
N TYR A 142 0.27 12.91 11.84
CA TYR A 142 1.66 12.45 11.86
C TYR A 142 1.89 11.24 10.93
N PHE A 143 0.89 10.39 10.75
CA PHE A 143 0.94 9.35 9.73
C PHE A 143 0.98 9.96 8.33
N LEU A 144 0.21 11.02 8.09
CA LEU A 144 0.24 11.75 6.81
C LEU A 144 1.59 12.40 6.55
N GLU A 145 2.24 12.99 7.58
CA GLU A 145 3.61 13.49 7.46
C GLU A 145 4.60 12.39 7.09
N MET A 146 4.52 11.23 7.75
CA MET A 146 5.32 10.06 7.44
C MET A 146 5.09 9.59 5.98
N TYR A 147 3.85 9.71 5.51
CA TYR A 147 3.45 9.34 4.15
C TYR A 147 3.93 10.37 3.13
N ALA A 148 3.76 11.66 3.41
CA ALA A 148 4.16 12.76 2.54
C ALA A 148 5.68 12.94 2.43
N ALA A 149 6.44 12.67 3.48
CA ALA A 149 7.90 12.66 3.47
C ALA A 149 8.51 11.60 2.53
N SER A 150 7.69 10.69 2.06
CA SER A 150 8.04 9.66 1.09
C SER A 150 7.18 9.88 -0.14
N PHE A 151 7.79 9.99 -1.30
CA PHE A 151 7.16 10.19 -2.61
C PHE A 151 5.72 9.68 -2.69
N VAL A 152 4.77 10.60 -2.79
CA VAL A 152 3.35 10.29 -2.96
C VAL A 152 3.17 9.61 -4.32
N THR A 153 2.64 8.41 -4.32
CA THR A 153 2.30 7.70 -5.54
C THR A 153 0.79 7.78 -5.75
N ASN A 154 0.39 8.25 -6.90
CA ASN A 154 -1.01 8.28 -7.27
C ASN A 154 -1.51 6.87 -7.56
N ILE A 155 -2.57 6.44 -6.87
CA ILE A 155 -3.22 5.13 -7.05
C ILE A 155 -4.60 5.37 -7.67
N ASP A 156 -4.80 4.91 -8.91
CA ASP A 156 -6.12 4.88 -9.51
C ASP A 156 -6.97 3.80 -8.83
N LEU A 157 -7.91 4.25 -7.99
CA LEU A 157 -8.79 3.36 -7.24
C LEU A 157 -9.74 2.58 -8.16
N LYS A 158 -10.21 3.18 -9.26
CA LYS A 158 -11.08 2.51 -10.24
C LYS A 158 -10.34 1.41 -10.98
N PHE A 159 -9.06 1.64 -11.33
CA PHE A 159 -8.23 0.60 -11.90
C PHE A 159 -7.97 -0.52 -10.87
N ARG A 160 -7.58 -0.14 -9.64
CA ARG A 160 -7.30 -1.11 -8.57
C ARG A 160 -8.52 -1.97 -8.22
N ALA A 161 -9.72 -1.41 -8.25
CA ALA A 161 -10.99 -2.10 -8.01
C ALA A 161 -11.25 -3.22 -9.04
N ARG A 162 -10.86 -3.04 -10.29
CA ARG A 162 -10.99 -4.07 -11.33
C ARG A 162 -10.10 -5.31 -11.11
N LEU A 163 -9.04 -5.17 -10.31
CA LEU A 163 -8.15 -6.28 -9.99
C LEU A 163 -8.80 -7.19 -8.95
N LYS A 164 -8.95 -8.48 -9.28
CA LYS A 164 -9.58 -9.49 -8.42
C LYS A 164 -8.62 -10.09 -7.41
N SER A 165 -7.35 -10.25 -7.83
CA SER A 165 -6.31 -10.89 -7.04
C SER A 165 -5.63 -9.89 -6.10
N ASP A 166 -5.47 -10.26 -4.83
CA ASP A 166 -4.66 -9.50 -3.88
C ASP A 166 -3.22 -9.32 -4.36
N VAL A 167 -2.66 -10.34 -5.05
CA VAL A 167 -1.31 -10.28 -5.61
C VAL A 167 -1.21 -9.20 -6.69
N SER A 168 -2.21 -9.10 -7.56
CA SER A 168 -2.26 -8.06 -8.61
C SER A 168 -2.39 -6.67 -8.00
N LYS A 169 -3.23 -6.51 -6.97
CA LYS A 169 -3.37 -5.24 -6.23
C LYS A 169 -2.05 -4.79 -5.60
N ALA A 170 -1.31 -5.75 -4.98
CA ALA A 170 -0.01 -5.46 -4.39
C ALA A 170 1.06 -5.12 -5.44
N PHE A 171 1.07 -5.82 -6.59
CA PHE A 171 1.98 -5.52 -7.70
C PHE A 171 1.64 -4.18 -8.35
N TYR A 172 0.35 -3.87 -8.57
CA TYR A 172 -0.08 -2.57 -9.08
C TYR A 172 0.48 -1.44 -8.22
N ARG A 173 0.28 -1.50 -6.91
CA ARG A 173 0.83 -0.52 -5.98
C ARG A 173 2.36 -0.43 -6.07
N PHE A 174 3.07 -1.58 -6.05
CA PHE A 174 4.52 -1.62 -6.12
C PHE A 174 5.05 -0.97 -7.39
N TYR A 175 4.53 -1.38 -8.54
CA TYR A 175 4.97 -0.84 -9.82
C TYR A 175 4.51 0.60 -10.06
N GLN A 176 3.38 1.01 -9.49
CA GLN A 176 2.94 2.40 -9.56
C GLN A 176 3.93 3.35 -8.86
N GLY A 177 4.62 2.90 -7.82
CA GLY A 177 5.70 3.63 -7.16
C GLY A 177 7.03 3.67 -7.94
N GLN A 178 7.10 3.12 -9.16
CA GLN A 178 8.30 3.10 -10.00
C GLN A 178 8.12 3.99 -11.21
N TYR A 179 9.10 4.87 -11.45
CA TYR A 179 9.03 5.87 -12.53
C TYR A 179 9.29 5.30 -13.92
N GLU A 180 9.99 4.17 -14.02
CA GLU A 180 10.44 3.62 -15.29
C GLU A 180 9.34 2.84 -16.00
N GLY A 181 9.23 3.01 -17.32
CA GLY A 181 8.32 2.24 -18.17
C GLY A 181 8.68 0.75 -18.24
N GLN A 182 9.97 0.43 -18.11
CA GLN A 182 10.50 -0.93 -18.03
C GLN A 182 11.23 -1.11 -16.70
N SER A 183 11.03 -2.25 -16.04
CA SER A 183 11.72 -2.58 -14.81
C SER A 183 12.11 -4.06 -14.78
N GLU A 184 13.28 -4.35 -14.19
CA GLU A 184 13.79 -5.69 -13.96
C GLU A 184 14.06 -5.85 -12.46
N ILE A 185 13.59 -6.94 -11.87
CA ILE A 185 13.75 -7.21 -10.44
C ILE A 185 13.85 -8.73 -10.18
N ASP A 186 14.71 -9.13 -9.27
CA ASP A 186 14.76 -10.51 -8.77
C ASP A 186 13.43 -10.89 -8.10
N ILE A 187 12.93 -12.10 -8.35
CA ILE A 187 11.61 -12.55 -7.91
C ILE A 187 11.48 -12.61 -6.38
N LEU A 188 12.54 -12.96 -5.65
CA LEU A 188 12.51 -12.96 -4.17
C LEU A 188 12.49 -11.53 -3.62
N ARG A 189 13.20 -10.62 -4.31
CA ARG A 189 13.17 -9.19 -3.96
C ARG A 189 11.78 -8.60 -4.20
N LEU A 190 11.14 -8.91 -5.32
CA LEU A 190 9.76 -8.51 -5.60
C LEU A 190 8.81 -9.10 -4.55
N ALA A 191 8.94 -10.40 -4.25
CA ALA A 191 8.12 -11.06 -3.26
C ALA A 191 8.21 -10.40 -1.87
N ARG A 192 9.43 -10.08 -1.43
CA ARG A 192 9.64 -9.36 -0.15
C ARG A 192 9.02 -7.97 -0.17
N ALA A 193 9.16 -7.23 -1.26
CA ALA A 193 8.61 -5.87 -1.37
C ALA A 193 7.08 -5.82 -1.26
N VAL A 194 6.40 -6.89 -1.64
CA VAL A 194 4.93 -7.00 -1.58
C VAL A 194 4.43 -7.96 -0.51
N ASN A 195 5.29 -8.45 0.38
CA ASN A 195 4.98 -9.39 1.45
C ASN A 195 4.41 -10.74 0.95
N LEU A 196 4.85 -11.21 -0.21
CA LEU A 196 4.63 -12.60 -0.60
C LEU A 196 5.52 -13.51 0.25
N ASP A 197 4.98 -14.69 0.56
CA ASP A 197 5.70 -15.73 1.29
C ASP A 197 6.93 -16.20 0.48
N THR A 198 8.11 -15.88 0.98
CA THR A 198 9.40 -16.23 0.35
C THR A 198 9.91 -17.62 0.74
N ASP A 199 9.25 -18.31 1.69
CA ASP A 199 9.59 -19.69 2.08
C ASP A 199 8.95 -20.72 1.14
N LEU A 200 8.15 -20.26 0.19
CA LEU A 200 7.61 -21.10 -0.86
C LEU A 200 8.71 -21.61 -1.79
N GLU A 201 8.55 -22.83 -2.29
CA GLU A 201 9.35 -23.29 -3.42
C GLU A 201 9.30 -22.28 -4.57
N ILE A 202 10.46 -22.05 -5.20
CA ILE A 202 10.60 -21.05 -6.28
C ILE A 202 9.58 -21.26 -7.42
N ARG A 203 9.22 -22.51 -7.71
CA ARG A 203 8.19 -22.82 -8.70
C ARG A 203 6.83 -22.23 -8.33
N ARG A 204 6.39 -22.44 -7.08
CA ARG A 204 5.12 -21.93 -6.57
C ARG A 204 5.12 -20.40 -6.48
N LEU A 205 6.27 -19.83 -6.11
CA LEU A 205 6.42 -18.37 -6.11
C LEU A 205 6.29 -17.81 -7.53
N LYS A 206 6.95 -18.43 -8.54
CA LYS A 206 6.80 -18.05 -9.95
C LYS A 206 5.36 -18.13 -10.44
N GLU A 207 4.60 -19.14 -10.02
CA GLU A 207 3.19 -19.30 -10.39
C GLU A 207 2.34 -18.15 -9.82
N LYS A 208 2.54 -17.80 -8.55
CA LYS A 208 1.84 -16.65 -7.93
C LYS A 208 2.19 -15.34 -8.60
N VAL A 209 3.48 -15.08 -8.85
CA VAL A 209 3.95 -13.88 -9.53
C VAL A 209 3.36 -13.81 -10.93
N ARG A 210 3.38 -14.91 -11.67
CA ARG A 210 2.78 -14.97 -13.02
C ARG A 210 1.29 -14.67 -12.98
N THR A 211 0.54 -15.21 -12.03
CA THR A 211 -0.90 -14.95 -11.88
C THR A 211 -1.17 -13.46 -11.68
N GLY A 212 -0.41 -12.80 -10.79
CA GLY A 212 -0.57 -11.38 -10.54
C GLY A 212 -0.20 -10.50 -11.73
N LEU A 213 0.92 -10.79 -12.41
CA LEU A 213 1.36 -10.02 -13.58
C LEU A 213 0.44 -10.22 -14.79
N LYS A 214 -0.07 -11.44 -14.99
CA LYS A 214 -1.03 -11.74 -16.06
C LYS A 214 -2.31 -10.93 -15.91
N GLU A 215 -2.81 -10.77 -14.70
CA GLU A 215 -4.01 -9.96 -14.47
C GLU A 215 -3.74 -8.47 -14.75
N LEU A 216 -2.56 -7.95 -14.40
CA LEU A 216 -2.16 -6.58 -14.74
C LEU A 216 -2.06 -6.37 -16.27
N GLU A 217 -1.49 -7.33 -17.00
CA GLU A 217 -1.43 -7.32 -18.46
C GLU A 217 -2.84 -7.37 -19.08
N GLN A 218 -3.69 -8.28 -18.63
CA GLN A 218 -5.08 -8.41 -19.08
C GLN A 218 -5.93 -7.16 -18.86
N ASN A 219 -5.62 -6.38 -17.84
CA ASN A 219 -6.29 -5.11 -17.55
C ASN A 219 -5.60 -3.90 -18.19
N GLY A 220 -4.56 -4.10 -19.02
CA GLY A 220 -3.91 -3.04 -19.78
C GLY A 220 -2.92 -2.17 -18.98
N TYR A 221 -2.52 -2.59 -17.77
CA TYR A 221 -1.50 -1.90 -17.00
C TYR A 221 -0.08 -2.23 -17.48
N LEU A 222 0.15 -3.46 -17.91
CA LEU A 222 1.38 -3.91 -18.54
C LEU A 222 1.15 -4.19 -20.01
N ASP A 223 2.09 -3.79 -20.87
CA ASP A 223 2.16 -4.24 -22.26
C ASP A 223 2.65 -5.67 -22.34
N GLN A 224 3.63 -6.00 -21.49
CA GLN A 224 4.20 -7.35 -21.41
C GLN A 224 4.92 -7.59 -20.09
N TYR A 225 5.09 -8.87 -19.76
CA TYR A 225 5.96 -9.32 -18.68
C TYR A 225 6.69 -10.60 -19.04
N GLN A 226 7.85 -10.83 -18.43
CA GLN A 226 8.62 -12.05 -18.56
C GLN A 226 9.18 -12.48 -17.20
N ILE A 227 9.22 -13.78 -16.94
CA ILE A 227 9.94 -14.37 -15.81
C ILE A 227 11.01 -15.28 -16.39
N THR A 228 12.28 -14.87 -16.22
CA THR A 228 13.43 -15.60 -16.80
C THR A 228 13.75 -16.89 -16.06
N LYS A 229 14.66 -17.69 -16.64
CA LYS A 229 15.19 -18.90 -15.97
C LYS A 229 15.98 -18.53 -14.71
N GLU A 230 16.66 -17.39 -14.73
CA GLU A 230 17.47 -16.83 -13.65
C GLU A 230 16.62 -16.14 -12.56
N ASN A 231 15.30 -16.30 -12.61
CA ASN A 231 14.33 -15.71 -11.67
C ASN A 231 14.23 -14.19 -11.71
N GLN A 232 14.60 -13.55 -12.83
CA GLN A 232 14.32 -12.13 -13.03
C GLN A 232 12.90 -11.96 -13.53
N VAL A 233 12.22 -10.98 -12.97
CA VAL A 233 10.90 -10.49 -13.41
C VAL A 233 11.14 -9.20 -14.18
N ILE A 234 10.82 -9.21 -15.46
CA ILE A 234 10.93 -8.07 -16.36
C ILE A 234 9.52 -7.65 -16.73
N ILE A 235 9.19 -6.37 -16.59
CA ILE A 235 7.90 -5.81 -16.97
C ILE A 235 8.08 -4.59 -17.87
N SER A 236 7.11 -4.35 -18.74
CA SER A 236 6.95 -3.11 -19.48
C SER A 236 5.56 -2.55 -19.19
N LYS A 237 5.49 -1.34 -18.67
CA LYS A 237 4.22 -0.65 -18.42
C LYS A 237 3.62 -0.16 -19.74
N SER A 238 2.31 -0.18 -19.85
CA SER A 238 1.65 0.44 -20.99
C SER A 238 1.84 1.96 -20.98
N LYS A 239 1.81 2.57 -22.16
CA LYS A 239 1.92 4.03 -22.32
C LYS A 239 0.81 4.76 -21.57
N ASP A 240 -0.39 4.22 -21.58
CA ASP A 240 -1.54 4.80 -20.87
C ASP A 240 -1.35 4.76 -19.34
N SER A 241 -0.72 3.70 -18.82
CA SER A 241 -0.37 3.64 -17.39
C SER A 241 0.71 4.66 -16.99
N ALA A 242 1.60 5.03 -17.92
CA ALA A 242 2.62 6.05 -17.71
C ALA A 242 2.05 7.48 -17.83
N ALA A 243 1.06 7.71 -18.70
CA ALA A 243 0.41 9.02 -18.89
C ALA A 243 -0.39 9.47 -17.65
N HIS A 244 -1.01 8.54 -16.93
CA HIS A 244 -1.66 8.84 -15.64
C HIS A 244 -0.70 9.33 -14.56
N PHE A 245 0.59 9.06 -14.72
CA PHE A 245 1.63 9.49 -13.78
C PHE A 245 2.05 10.95 -13.98
N GLN A 246 2.04 11.46 -15.22
CA GLN A 246 2.55 12.80 -15.54
C GLN A 246 1.55 13.93 -15.28
N SER A 247 0.26 13.64 -15.18
CA SER A 247 -0.78 14.67 -15.11
C SER A 247 -1.15 15.16 -13.71
N GLN A 248 -0.57 14.60 -12.64
CA GLN A 248 -0.91 14.94 -11.26
C GLN A 248 0.29 14.92 -10.30
N ILE A 249 1.40 15.52 -10.69
CA ILE A 249 2.36 15.99 -9.70
C ILE A 249 1.70 17.24 -9.10
N LEU A 250 1.07 17.09 -7.94
CA LEU A 250 0.66 18.24 -7.12
C LEU A 250 1.92 19.05 -6.85
N ASP A 251 1.89 20.31 -7.24
CA ASP A 251 2.97 21.25 -6.97
C ASP A 251 3.21 21.26 -5.45
N PRO A 252 4.44 21.06 -4.97
CA PRO A 252 4.74 21.10 -3.53
C PRO A 252 4.30 22.43 -2.87
N GLY A 253 4.05 23.47 -3.66
CA GLY A 253 3.49 24.74 -3.22
C GLY A 253 2.02 24.68 -2.77
N GLU A 254 1.23 23.71 -3.22
CA GLU A 254 -0.17 23.58 -2.79
C GLU A 254 -0.34 22.87 -1.45
N MET A 255 0.70 22.25 -0.92
CA MET A 255 0.67 21.59 0.40
C MET A 255 0.98 22.52 1.58
N SER A 256 1.17 23.83 1.34
CA SER A 256 1.45 24.81 2.41
C SER A 256 0.26 25.08 3.35
N TYR A 257 -0.91 24.56 3.06
CA TYR A 257 -2.13 24.76 3.89
C TYR A 257 -2.27 23.77 5.06
N LEU A 258 -1.33 22.83 5.23
CA LEU A 258 -1.35 21.88 6.34
C LEU A 258 -0.39 22.27 7.48
N SER A 259 0.19 23.47 7.46
CA SER A 259 1.17 23.93 8.46
C SER A 259 0.76 25.23 9.18
N GLU A 260 -0.52 25.62 9.21
CA GLU A 260 -1.04 26.68 10.09
C GLU A 260 -1.95 26.11 11.18
#